data_1d6343b06b101a029d979de7b88c742e
#
_entry.id   1d6343b06b101a029d979de7b88c742e
#
_cell.length_a   1.000
_cell.length_b   1.000
_cell.length_c   1.000
_cell.angle_alpha   90.00
_cell.angle_beta   90.00
_cell.angle_gamma   90.00
#
_symmetry.space_group_name_H-M   'P 1'
#
loop_
_entity.id
_entity.type
_entity.pdbx_description
1 polymer ?
#
loop_
_entity_poly.entity_id
_entity_poly.type
_entity_poly.pdbx_seq_one_letter_code
_entity_poly.pdbx_strand_id
1 'polypeptide(L)'
;MIYDHNAPGYQKVYQQMGAGRWNGAYYYSKELVENIIPKVKTDRDWVTIYVLGMFCDHSVYFIHNNNSQAMYAPIKLYDDVVLVCGVPSTVPKVERYARAVYLPLSVDVEYVRQFKRRKTRGVAYVGRAGKRRNLSFAPDVDFLEGMPRDELLEEMSRYRQVYAVGRCAIEAKVLGCEVLPFDPRYPDPSLWQVMDNSEAVPILQGILDEVDG
;
A
#
# COMPACT_ATOMS: atom_id res chain seq x y z
N MET A 1 14.42 -12.04 9.83
CA MET A 1 14.87 -12.34 8.44
C MET A 1 14.35 -11.22 7.57
N ILE A 2 15.23 -10.35 7.07
CA ILE A 2 14.83 -9.42 6.01
C ILE A 2 14.34 -10.31 4.88
N TYR A 3 13.08 -10.17 4.48
CA TYR A 3 12.55 -10.93 3.37
C TYR A 3 13.29 -10.45 2.13
N ASP A 4 14.40 -11.12 1.83
CA ASP A 4 15.18 -10.84 0.64
C ASP A 4 14.27 -11.11 -0.57
N HIS A 5 14.00 -10.07 -1.36
CA HIS A 5 13.20 -10.19 -2.59
C HIS A 5 13.85 -11.14 -3.61
N ASN A 6 15.09 -11.55 -3.40
CA ASN A 6 15.78 -12.60 -4.14
C ASN A 6 15.55 -13.99 -3.54
N ALA A 7 14.89 -14.12 -2.37
CA ALA A 7 14.57 -15.43 -1.83
C ALA A 7 13.62 -16.19 -2.77
N PRO A 8 13.79 -17.51 -2.96
CA PRO A 8 12.96 -18.30 -3.89
C PRO A 8 11.45 -18.18 -3.64
N GLY A 9 11.04 -17.99 -2.39
CA GLY A 9 9.64 -17.75 -2.01
C GLY A 9 9.10 -16.40 -2.48
N TYR A 10 9.91 -15.36 -2.45
CA TYR A 10 9.54 -14.03 -2.91
C TYR A 10 9.36 -13.99 -4.44
N GLN A 11 10.26 -14.62 -5.18
CA GLN A 11 10.13 -14.72 -6.63
C GLN A 11 8.86 -15.46 -7.06
N LYS A 12 8.47 -16.53 -6.37
CA LYS A 12 7.20 -17.22 -6.62
C LYS A 12 5.99 -16.33 -6.44
N VAL A 13 5.95 -15.54 -5.38
CA VAL A 13 4.86 -14.60 -5.10
C VAL A 13 4.85 -13.46 -6.12
N TYR A 14 6.02 -12.94 -6.49
CA TYR A 14 6.19 -11.93 -7.52
C TYR A 14 5.65 -12.40 -8.89
N GLN A 15 5.98 -13.60 -9.30
CA GLN A 15 5.51 -14.19 -10.54
C GLN A 15 4.00 -14.46 -10.54
N GLN A 16 3.43 -14.91 -9.42
CA GLN A 16 1.99 -15.16 -9.29
C GLN A 16 1.17 -13.87 -9.26
N MET A 17 1.72 -12.76 -8.76
CA MET A 17 1.04 -11.46 -8.74
C MET A 17 1.06 -10.74 -10.09
N GLY A 18 1.69 -11.31 -11.10
CA GLY A 18 1.78 -10.76 -12.45
C GLY A 18 2.70 -9.56 -12.51
N ALA A 19 3.99 -9.81 -12.50
CA ALA A 19 5.00 -8.81 -12.84
C ALA A 19 4.58 -8.10 -14.15
N GLY A 20 4.54 -6.77 -14.13
CA GLY A 20 4.14 -5.97 -15.28
C GLY A 20 2.73 -5.37 -15.22
N ARG A 21 1.86 -5.79 -14.31
CA ARG A 21 0.57 -5.13 -14.07
C ARG A 21 0.62 -4.37 -12.74
N TRP A 22 -0.04 -3.22 -12.69
CA TRP A 22 -0.09 -2.43 -11.46
C TRP A 22 -0.72 -3.25 -10.32
N ASN A 23 0.00 -3.39 -9.22
CA ASN A 23 -0.46 -4.00 -7.99
C ASN A 23 0.10 -3.18 -6.82
N GLY A 24 -0.76 -2.36 -6.20
CA GLY A 24 -0.35 -1.45 -5.13
C GLY A 24 0.33 -2.12 -3.95
N ALA A 25 -0.11 -3.32 -3.57
CA ALA A 25 0.52 -4.08 -2.49
C ALA A 25 1.95 -4.51 -2.87
N TYR A 26 2.12 -4.98 -4.10
CA TYR A 26 3.43 -5.40 -4.58
C TYR A 26 4.43 -4.23 -4.63
N TYR A 27 4.06 -3.11 -5.25
CA TYR A 27 4.95 -1.96 -5.34
C TYR A 27 5.23 -1.33 -3.99
N TYR A 28 4.24 -1.30 -3.08
CA TYR A 28 4.49 -0.85 -1.71
C TYR A 28 5.47 -1.77 -0.99
N SER A 29 5.29 -3.07 -1.10
CA SER A 29 6.20 -4.06 -0.53
C SER A 29 7.63 -3.93 -1.08
N LYS A 30 7.76 -3.74 -2.40
CA LYS A 30 9.06 -3.47 -3.04
C LYS A 30 9.72 -2.22 -2.45
N GLU A 31 9.00 -1.12 -2.35
CA GLU A 31 9.54 0.13 -1.79
C GLU A 31 9.85 0.04 -0.29
N LEU A 32 9.08 -0.73 0.49
CA LEU A 32 9.42 -1.04 1.87
C LEU A 32 10.80 -1.70 1.96
N VAL A 33 11.03 -2.75 1.17
CA VAL A 33 12.29 -3.51 1.15
C VAL A 33 13.47 -2.68 0.65
N GLU A 34 13.27 -1.86 -0.37
CA GLU A 34 14.35 -1.10 -1.01
C GLU A 34 14.67 0.22 -0.29
N ASN A 35 13.65 0.90 0.24
CA ASN A 35 13.79 2.30 0.64
C ASN A 35 13.55 2.57 2.13
N ILE A 36 12.83 1.70 2.85
CA ILE A 36 12.42 1.93 4.24
C ILE A 36 13.15 0.97 5.18
N ILE A 37 12.93 -0.33 5.04
CA ILE A 37 13.46 -1.37 5.93
C ILE A 37 14.99 -1.27 6.14
N PRO A 38 15.81 -1.04 5.10
CA PRO A 38 17.27 -0.97 5.30
C PRO A 38 17.73 0.21 6.16
N LYS A 39 16.85 1.17 6.40
CA LYS A 39 17.14 2.38 7.19
C LYS A 39 16.58 2.33 8.61
N VAL A 40 15.80 1.30 8.94
CA VAL A 40 15.19 1.09 10.25
C VAL A 40 16.05 0.10 11.04
N LYS A 41 16.36 0.45 12.29
CA LYS A 41 17.16 -0.39 13.20
C LYS A 41 16.23 -1.23 14.05
N THR A 42 16.26 -2.54 13.86
CA THR A 42 15.53 -3.52 14.67
C THR A 42 16.14 -4.90 14.45
N ASP A 43 15.98 -5.79 15.41
CA ASP A 43 16.31 -7.22 15.29
C ASP A 43 15.11 -8.08 14.87
N ARG A 44 13.94 -7.44 14.67
CA ARG A 44 12.71 -8.11 14.24
C ARG A 44 12.78 -8.55 12.79
N ASP A 45 12.18 -9.68 12.51
CA ASP A 45 11.93 -10.16 11.15
C ASP A 45 10.85 -9.31 10.44
N TRP A 46 10.93 -9.24 9.12
CA TRP A 46 10.01 -8.43 8.31
C TRP A 46 9.14 -9.29 7.39
N VAL A 47 7.83 -9.04 7.41
CA VAL A 47 6.88 -9.65 6.48
C VAL A 47 6.15 -8.56 5.71
N THR A 48 6.58 -8.30 4.48
CA THR A 48 6.10 -7.18 3.66
C THR A 48 5.03 -7.57 2.64
N ILE A 49 4.90 -8.86 2.33
CA ILE A 49 3.87 -9.39 1.44
C ILE A 49 3.12 -10.49 2.17
N TYR A 50 1.78 -10.44 2.09
CA TYR A 50 0.97 -11.55 2.55
C TYR A 50 1.18 -12.77 1.66
N VAL A 51 1.75 -13.81 2.24
CA VAL A 51 1.77 -15.17 1.70
C VAL A 51 1.09 -16.07 2.73
N LEU A 52 0.11 -16.85 2.31
CA LEU A 52 -0.60 -17.78 3.18
C LEU A 52 0.40 -18.67 3.94
N GLY A 53 0.38 -18.59 5.29
CA GLY A 53 1.22 -19.41 6.15
C GLY A 53 2.64 -18.90 6.42
N MET A 54 2.96 -17.67 6.00
CA MET A 54 4.25 -17.04 6.36
C MET A 54 4.07 -16.07 7.52
N PHE A 55 3.96 -16.62 8.71
CA PHE A 55 4.07 -15.88 9.96
C PHE A 55 5.32 -16.37 10.68
N CYS A 56 5.95 -15.49 11.45
CA CYS A 56 7.09 -15.81 12.30
C CYS A 56 7.01 -15.03 13.61
N ASP A 57 7.63 -15.59 14.66
CA ASP A 57 7.76 -14.92 15.94
C ASP A 57 8.66 -13.68 15.78
N HIS A 58 8.56 -12.74 16.72
CA HIS A 58 9.40 -11.54 16.78
C HIS A 58 9.49 -10.82 15.44
N SER A 59 8.33 -10.46 14.89
CA SER A 59 8.25 -9.93 13.53
C SER A 59 7.40 -8.67 13.38
N VAL A 60 7.69 -7.92 12.32
CA VAL A 60 6.87 -6.80 11.82
C VAL A 60 6.14 -7.24 10.57
N TYR A 61 4.82 -7.22 10.61
CA TYR A 61 3.96 -7.68 9.53
C TYR A 61 3.15 -6.53 8.92
N PHE A 62 3.36 -6.22 7.64
CA PHE A 62 2.62 -5.16 6.94
C PHE A 62 1.29 -5.65 6.38
N ILE A 63 0.21 -5.01 6.79
CA ILE A 63 -1.15 -5.36 6.36
C ILE A 63 -1.52 -4.58 5.11
N HIS A 64 -1.67 -5.29 4.00
CA HIS A 64 -2.05 -4.72 2.70
C HIS A 64 -3.54 -4.85 2.37
N ASN A 65 -4.29 -5.64 3.13
CA ASN A 65 -5.71 -5.91 2.84
C ASN A 65 -6.58 -5.68 4.07
N ASN A 66 -7.48 -4.72 3.96
CA ASN A 66 -8.38 -4.33 5.04
C ASN A 66 -9.66 -5.19 5.12
N ASN A 67 -9.92 -6.05 4.13
CA ASN A 67 -11.24 -6.67 3.97
C ASN A 67 -11.35 -8.11 4.52
N SER A 68 -10.21 -8.78 4.78
CA SER A 68 -10.20 -10.21 5.16
C SER A 68 -9.51 -10.42 6.51
N GLN A 69 -10.12 -9.91 7.58
CA GLN A 69 -9.53 -9.97 8.92
C GLN A 69 -9.28 -11.42 9.42
N ALA A 70 -10.15 -12.34 9.03
CA ALA A 70 -10.01 -13.75 9.42
C ALA A 70 -8.69 -14.40 8.97
N MET A 71 -8.08 -13.87 7.90
CA MET A 71 -6.79 -14.35 7.41
C MET A 71 -5.63 -14.08 8.37
N TYR A 72 -5.80 -13.14 9.31
CA TYR A 72 -4.77 -12.80 10.31
C TYR A 72 -4.92 -13.60 11.61
N ALA A 73 -5.97 -14.41 11.75
CA ALA A 73 -6.20 -15.20 12.95
C ALA A 73 -5.03 -16.14 13.31
N PRO A 74 -4.31 -16.78 12.36
CA PRO A 74 -3.15 -17.62 12.66
C PRO A 74 -1.99 -16.88 13.33
N ILE A 75 -1.94 -15.53 13.25
CA ILE A 75 -0.91 -14.72 13.92
C ILE A 75 -0.90 -14.93 15.44
N LYS A 76 -2.06 -15.27 16.04
CA LYS A 76 -2.17 -15.59 17.47
C LYS A 76 -1.33 -16.81 17.92
N LEU A 77 -0.82 -17.59 16.99
CA LEU A 77 0.05 -18.73 17.27
C LEU A 77 1.53 -18.34 17.36
N TYR A 78 1.84 -17.07 17.09
CA TYR A 78 3.19 -16.53 17.07
C TYR A 78 3.35 -15.47 18.16
N ASP A 79 4.53 -15.44 18.76
CA ASP A 79 4.85 -14.50 19.82
C ASP A 79 5.44 -13.21 19.26
N ASP A 80 5.12 -12.09 19.92
CA ASP A 80 5.73 -10.79 19.68
C ASP A 80 5.66 -10.31 18.21
N VAL A 81 4.46 -10.36 17.63
CA VAL A 81 4.19 -9.86 16.28
C VAL A 81 3.62 -8.46 16.33
N VAL A 82 4.19 -7.55 15.54
CA VAL A 82 3.68 -6.19 15.34
C VAL A 82 3.00 -6.07 13.99
N LEU A 83 1.72 -5.70 13.98
CA LEU A 83 0.92 -5.50 12.77
C LEU A 83 0.96 -4.04 12.36
N VAL A 84 1.56 -3.73 11.22
CA VAL A 84 1.61 -2.37 10.66
C VAL A 84 0.48 -2.17 9.67
N CYS A 85 -0.43 -1.25 9.97
CA CYS A 85 -1.63 -0.97 9.20
C CYS A 85 -1.49 0.35 8.45
N GLY A 86 -1.69 0.35 7.13
CA GLY A 86 -1.69 1.55 6.30
C GLY A 86 -3.00 2.38 6.38
N VAL A 87 -4.00 1.93 7.15
CA VAL A 87 -5.29 2.60 7.36
C VAL A 87 -5.65 2.57 8.84
N PRO A 88 -5.92 3.74 9.49
CA PRO A 88 -6.18 3.81 10.93
C PRO A 88 -7.34 2.91 11.38
N SER A 89 -8.42 2.85 10.60
CA SER A 89 -9.60 2.03 10.91
C SER A 89 -9.35 0.52 10.85
N THR A 90 -8.18 0.08 10.38
CA THR A 90 -7.78 -1.33 10.38
C THR A 90 -7.19 -1.74 11.72
N VAL A 91 -6.50 -0.83 12.42
CA VAL A 91 -5.85 -1.09 13.72
C VAL A 91 -6.80 -1.80 14.69
N PRO A 92 -7.96 -1.22 15.11
CA PRO A 92 -8.84 -1.86 16.08
C PRO A 92 -9.44 -3.18 15.61
N LYS A 93 -9.42 -3.46 14.32
CA LYS A 93 -9.94 -4.70 13.75
C LYS A 93 -8.97 -5.87 13.85
N VAL A 94 -7.67 -5.59 13.85
CA VAL A 94 -6.61 -6.61 13.88
C VAL A 94 -5.87 -6.69 15.20
N GLU A 95 -5.97 -5.68 16.05
CA GLU A 95 -5.38 -5.61 17.39
C GLU A 95 -5.75 -6.80 18.29
N ARG A 96 -6.90 -7.42 18.05
CA ARG A 96 -7.32 -8.68 18.71
C ARG A 96 -6.44 -9.89 18.37
N TYR A 97 -5.58 -9.78 17.35
CA TYR A 97 -4.69 -10.89 16.94
C TYR A 97 -3.26 -10.68 17.41
N ALA A 98 -2.75 -9.46 17.34
CA ALA A 98 -1.44 -9.05 17.83
C ALA A 98 -1.39 -7.53 17.99
N ARG A 99 -0.33 -6.98 18.60
CA ARG A 99 -0.14 -5.54 18.72
C ARG A 99 -0.22 -4.88 17.33
N ALA A 100 -1.10 -3.92 17.18
CA ALA A 100 -1.35 -3.26 15.90
C ALA A 100 -1.05 -1.76 15.98
N VAL A 101 -0.38 -1.25 14.95
CA VAL A 101 0.04 0.15 14.87
C VAL A 101 -0.33 0.75 13.52
N TYR A 102 -0.48 2.05 13.46
CA TYR A 102 -0.73 2.78 12.23
C TYR A 102 0.56 3.38 11.69
N LEU A 103 0.86 3.08 10.44
CA LEU A 103 1.88 3.77 9.65
C LEU A 103 1.20 4.29 8.37
N PRO A 104 1.16 5.61 8.11
CA PRO A 104 0.63 6.12 6.87
C PRO A 104 1.31 5.50 5.66
N LEU A 105 0.54 5.25 4.59
CA LEU A 105 1.12 4.76 3.33
C LEU A 105 2.02 5.85 2.73
N SER A 106 3.19 5.46 2.27
CA SER A 106 4.14 6.33 1.57
C SER A 106 4.38 5.87 0.13
N VAL A 107 5.02 6.72 -0.64
CA VAL A 107 5.44 6.46 -2.02
C VAL A 107 6.82 7.07 -2.25
N ASP A 108 7.53 6.60 -3.26
CA ASP A 108 8.69 7.31 -3.79
C ASP A 108 8.20 8.52 -4.58
N VAL A 109 8.19 9.69 -3.92
CA VAL A 109 7.64 10.93 -4.46
C VAL A 109 8.43 11.41 -5.68
N GLU A 110 9.77 11.30 -5.65
CA GLU A 110 10.63 11.70 -6.76
C GLU A 110 10.40 10.81 -7.99
N TYR A 111 10.30 9.51 -7.78
CA TYR A 111 9.97 8.58 -8.86
C TYR A 111 8.62 8.88 -9.49
N VAL A 112 7.58 9.09 -8.68
CA VAL A 112 6.23 9.37 -9.20
C VAL A 112 6.19 10.71 -9.94
N ARG A 113 6.89 11.74 -9.48
CA ARG A 113 6.94 13.07 -10.12
C ARG A 113 7.46 13.04 -11.56
N GLN A 114 8.31 12.10 -11.91
CA GLN A 114 8.86 11.98 -13.28
C GLN A 114 7.77 11.76 -14.34
N PHE A 115 6.63 11.19 -13.93
CA PHE A 115 5.50 10.92 -14.81
C PHE A 115 4.51 12.09 -14.92
N LYS A 116 4.77 13.24 -14.28
CA LYS A 116 3.88 14.38 -14.33
C LYS A 116 3.74 14.94 -15.74
N ARG A 117 2.52 15.07 -16.22
CA ARG A 117 2.17 15.63 -17.55
C ARG A 117 1.14 16.74 -17.40
N ARG A 118 0.90 17.47 -18.51
CA ARG A 118 -0.16 18.49 -18.59
C ARG A 118 -1.54 17.83 -18.49
N LYS A 119 -2.42 18.42 -17.68
CA LYS A 119 -3.82 17.96 -17.55
C LYS A 119 -4.60 18.25 -18.84
N THR A 120 -5.06 17.20 -19.51
CA THR A 120 -5.77 17.30 -20.79
C THR A 120 -7.12 16.57 -20.77
N ARG A 121 -7.40 15.76 -19.72
CA ARG A 121 -8.59 14.93 -19.58
C ARG A 121 -9.38 15.27 -18.32
N GLY A 122 -10.65 14.85 -18.27
CA GLY A 122 -11.57 15.11 -17.18
C GLY A 122 -11.35 14.21 -15.98
N VAL A 123 -12.08 13.09 -15.94
CA VAL A 123 -12.15 12.18 -14.77
C VAL A 123 -11.79 10.77 -15.17
N ALA A 124 -11.02 10.07 -14.32
CA ALA A 124 -10.76 8.66 -14.48
C ALA A 124 -11.02 7.86 -13.19
N TYR A 125 -11.33 6.59 -13.34
CA TYR A 125 -11.21 5.60 -12.29
C TYR A 125 -9.86 4.90 -12.40
N VAL A 126 -9.15 4.80 -11.27
CA VAL A 126 -7.84 4.15 -11.18
C VAL A 126 -7.90 2.99 -10.18
N GLY A 127 -7.77 1.78 -10.66
CA GLY A 127 -7.83 0.62 -9.77
C GLY A 127 -8.04 -0.71 -10.49
N ARG A 128 -8.58 -1.67 -9.74
CA ARG A 128 -8.91 -3.00 -10.29
C ARG A 128 -10.39 -3.06 -10.67
N ALA A 129 -10.72 -3.69 -11.78
CA ALA A 129 -12.10 -3.90 -12.23
C ALA A 129 -13.02 -4.48 -11.14
N GLY A 130 -12.50 -5.39 -10.32
CA GLY A 130 -13.25 -5.98 -9.22
C GLY A 130 -13.66 -5.00 -8.11
N LYS A 131 -12.95 -3.89 -7.91
CA LYS A 131 -13.28 -2.89 -6.89
C LYS A 131 -14.41 -1.96 -7.33
N ARG A 132 -14.61 -1.76 -8.64
CA ARG A 132 -15.66 -0.89 -9.17
C ARG A 132 -17.02 -1.58 -9.34
N ARG A 133 -17.11 -2.88 -9.09
CA ARG A 133 -18.39 -3.60 -9.13
C ARG A 133 -19.37 -2.96 -8.15
N ASN A 134 -20.58 -2.69 -8.63
CA ASN A 134 -21.66 -2.05 -7.88
C ASN A 134 -21.42 -0.57 -7.53
N LEU A 135 -20.51 0.11 -8.23
CA LEU A 135 -20.33 1.54 -8.14
C LEU A 135 -20.93 2.23 -9.34
N SER A 136 -21.58 3.38 -9.10
CA SER A 136 -22.05 4.26 -10.16
C SER A 136 -21.02 5.36 -10.37
N PHE A 137 -20.52 5.47 -11.59
CA PHE A 137 -19.65 6.57 -12.02
C PHE A 137 -20.40 7.50 -12.96
N ALA A 138 -19.91 8.71 -13.13
CA ALA A 138 -20.38 9.60 -14.20
C ALA A 138 -20.19 8.91 -15.56
N PRO A 139 -21.04 9.20 -16.56
CA PRO A 139 -21.00 8.53 -17.87
C PRO A 139 -19.69 8.72 -18.65
N ASP A 140 -18.94 9.77 -18.34
CA ASP A 140 -17.71 10.21 -19.00
C ASP A 140 -16.44 9.83 -18.24
N VAL A 141 -16.52 8.85 -17.33
CA VAL A 141 -15.35 8.35 -16.57
C VAL A 141 -14.57 7.35 -17.39
N ASP A 142 -13.29 7.64 -17.63
CA ASP A 142 -12.35 6.69 -18.22
C ASP A 142 -11.88 5.67 -17.17
N PHE A 143 -11.56 4.44 -17.61
CA PHE A 143 -11.12 3.37 -16.72
C PHE A 143 -9.65 3.00 -16.98
N LEU A 144 -8.78 3.33 -16.03
CA LEU A 144 -7.36 2.99 -16.07
C LEU A 144 -7.13 1.70 -15.28
N GLU A 145 -7.25 0.57 -15.97
CA GLU A 145 -7.19 -0.77 -15.38
C GLU A 145 -6.22 -1.68 -16.13
N GLY A 146 -5.48 -2.51 -15.37
CA GLY A 146 -4.62 -3.55 -15.95
C GLY A 146 -3.37 -3.06 -16.67
N MET A 147 -3.01 -1.80 -16.50
CA MET A 147 -1.80 -1.19 -17.08
C MET A 147 -0.56 -1.54 -16.24
N PRO A 148 0.64 -1.59 -16.84
CA PRO A 148 1.91 -1.50 -16.12
C PRO A 148 1.98 -0.22 -15.29
N ARG A 149 2.75 -0.22 -14.18
CA ARG A 149 2.78 0.92 -13.26
C ARG A 149 3.16 2.23 -13.92
N ASP A 150 4.22 2.22 -14.71
CA ASP A 150 4.75 3.46 -15.30
C ASP A 150 3.79 4.05 -16.32
N GLU A 151 3.20 3.20 -17.14
CA GLU A 151 2.14 3.59 -18.08
C GLU A 151 0.91 4.14 -17.34
N LEU A 152 0.51 3.49 -16.23
CA LEU A 152 -0.58 3.98 -15.39
C LEU A 152 -0.28 5.35 -14.80
N LEU A 153 0.92 5.58 -14.28
CA LEU A 153 1.32 6.86 -13.70
C LEU A 153 1.32 7.96 -14.76
N GLU A 154 1.89 7.68 -15.94
CA GLU A 154 1.92 8.63 -17.04
C GLU A 154 0.50 8.97 -17.53
N GLU A 155 -0.34 7.96 -17.74
CA GLU A 155 -1.71 8.17 -18.21
C GLU A 155 -2.56 8.87 -17.14
N MET A 156 -2.53 8.42 -15.88
CA MET A 156 -3.23 9.04 -14.76
C MET A 156 -2.87 10.52 -14.61
N SER A 157 -1.61 10.89 -14.86
CA SER A 157 -1.14 12.25 -14.72
C SER A 157 -1.85 13.24 -15.65
N ARG A 158 -2.49 12.78 -16.74
CA ARG A 158 -3.22 13.60 -17.73
C ARG A 158 -4.61 14.01 -17.25
N TYR A 159 -5.15 13.37 -16.20
CA TYR A 159 -6.48 13.63 -15.67
C TYR A 159 -6.47 14.72 -14.60
N ARG A 160 -7.53 15.53 -14.56
CA ARG A 160 -7.73 16.55 -13.51
C ARG A 160 -8.21 15.90 -12.22
N GLN A 161 -9.10 14.91 -12.33
CA GLN A 161 -9.75 14.23 -11.21
C GLN A 161 -9.66 12.73 -11.38
N VAL A 162 -9.52 12.00 -10.25
CA VAL A 162 -9.49 10.56 -10.26
C VAL A 162 -10.25 9.97 -9.08
N TYR A 163 -10.97 8.90 -9.33
CA TYR A 163 -11.47 8.00 -8.29
C TYR A 163 -10.36 7.00 -7.96
N ALA A 164 -9.73 7.15 -6.81
CA ALA A 164 -8.63 6.28 -6.38
C ALA A 164 -8.62 6.11 -4.86
N VAL A 165 -8.05 5.02 -4.37
CA VAL A 165 -7.91 4.73 -2.94
C VAL A 165 -6.53 4.16 -2.62
N GLY A 166 -6.07 4.39 -1.38
CA GLY A 166 -4.79 3.89 -0.90
C GLY A 166 -3.63 4.51 -1.67
N ARG A 167 -2.67 3.69 -2.02
CA ARG A 167 -1.46 4.15 -2.72
C ARG A 167 -1.74 4.87 -4.04
N CYS A 168 -2.70 4.40 -4.83
CA CYS A 168 -3.11 5.11 -6.06
C CYS A 168 -3.57 6.54 -5.79
N ALA A 169 -4.26 6.78 -4.69
CA ALA A 169 -4.70 8.12 -4.32
C ALA A 169 -3.52 9.03 -3.97
N ILE A 170 -2.51 8.49 -3.29
CA ILE A 170 -1.28 9.23 -2.98
C ILE A 170 -0.51 9.56 -4.25
N GLU A 171 -0.27 8.56 -5.11
CA GLU A 171 0.39 8.73 -6.40
C GLU A 171 -0.35 9.77 -7.27
N ALA A 172 -1.69 9.74 -7.30
CA ALA A 172 -2.50 10.73 -8.00
C ALA A 172 -2.30 12.15 -7.47
N LYS A 173 -2.24 12.33 -6.15
CA LYS A 173 -1.96 13.64 -5.53
C LYS A 173 -0.56 14.16 -5.87
N VAL A 174 0.46 13.29 -5.86
CA VAL A 174 1.82 13.65 -6.30
C VAL A 174 1.83 14.14 -7.74
N LEU A 175 1.03 13.51 -8.61
CA LEU A 175 0.86 13.89 -10.01
C LEU A 175 -0.04 15.14 -10.20
N GLY A 176 -0.60 15.69 -9.11
CA GLY A 176 -1.45 16.88 -9.14
C GLY A 176 -2.87 16.60 -9.62
N CYS A 177 -3.38 15.39 -9.43
CA CYS A 177 -4.80 15.10 -9.62
C CYS A 177 -5.58 15.40 -8.34
N GLU A 178 -6.80 15.86 -8.48
CA GLU A 178 -7.79 15.85 -7.41
C GLU A 178 -8.30 14.42 -7.22
N VAL A 179 -8.27 13.92 -5.98
CA VAL A 179 -8.78 12.59 -5.65
C VAL A 179 -10.21 12.72 -5.16
N LEU A 180 -11.13 12.08 -5.88
CA LEU A 180 -12.55 12.11 -5.57
C LEU A 180 -12.94 11.02 -4.56
N PRO A 181 -13.95 11.26 -3.70
CA PRO A 181 -14.56 10.24 -2.87
C PRO A 181 -15.10 9.11 -3.75
N PHE A 182 -14.66 7.89 -3.44
CA PHE A 182 -14.89 6.75 -4.32
C PHE A 182 -16.10 5.91 -3.89
N ASP A 183 -16.16 5.55 -2.61
CA ASP A 183 -17.16 4.66 -2.05
C ASP A 183 -17.14 4.80 -0.52
N PRO A 184 -18.28 4.84 0.17
CA PRO A 184 -18.33 4.95 1.63
C PRO A 184 -17.63 3.82 2.40
N ARG A 185 -17.37 2.68 1.75
CA ARG A 185 -16.59 1.57 2.32
C ARG A 185 -15.09 1.84 2.37
N TYR A 186 -14.62 2.86 1.66
CA TYR A 186 -13.21 3.26 1.62
C TYR A 186 -13.01 4.57 2.39
N PRO A 187 -11.83 4.78 2.96
CA PRO A 187 -11.51 6.03 3.63
C PRO A 187 -11.67 7.24 2.72
N ASP A 188 -12.05 8.36 3.33
CA ASP A 188 -12.13 9.65 2.66
C ASP A 188 -10.77 10.01 2.03
N PRO A 189 -10.75 10.71 0.86
CA PRO A 189 -9.53 11.15 0.21
C PRO A 189 -8.59 11.99 1.08
N SER A 190 -9.08 12.67 2.11
CA SER A 190 -8.25 13.41 3.07
C SER A 190 -7.29 12.54 3.86
N LEU A 191 -7.60 11.25 4.04
CA LEU A 191 -6.69 10.30 4.68
C LEU A 191 -5.40 10.08 3.87
N TRP A 192 -5.49 10.13 2.55
CA TRP A 192 -4.37 9.85 1.66
C TRP A 192 -3.47 11.08 1.51
N GLN A 193 -2.69 11.39 2.56
CA GLN A 193 -1.69 12.45 2.50
C GLN A 193 -0.49 12.02 1.66
N VAL A 194 0.13 12.98 0.98
CA VAL A 194 1.41 12.74 0.30
C VAL A 194 2.48 12.61 1.38
N MET A 195 3.14 11.48 1.40
CA MET A 195 4.26 11.18 2.28
C MET A 195 5.34 10.46 1.48
N ASP A 196 6.56 10.93 1.55
CA ASP A 196 7.70 10.27 0.94
C ASP A 196 8.17 9.06 1.77
N ASN A 197 8.77 8.09 1.11
CA ASN A 197 9.31 6.91 1.80
C ASN A 197 10.36 7.29 2.87
N SER A 198 11.11 8.36 2.67
CA SER A 198 12.10 8.85 3.65
C SER A 198 11.45 9.40 4.91
N GLU A 199 10.23 9.94 4.82
CA GLU A 199 9.46 10.43 5.97
C GLU A 199 8.85 9.27 6.78
N ALA A 200 8.56 8.15 6.13
CA ALA A 200 8.06 6.95 6.81
C ALA A 200 9.10 6.29 7.72
N VAL A 201 10.39 6.42 7.41
CA VAL A 201 11.49 5.79 8.16
C VAL A 201 11.51 6.22 9.65
N PRO A 202 11.59 7.51 10.00
CA PRO A 202 11.60 7.92 11.41
C PRO A 202 10.29 7.59 12.13
N ILE A 203 9.16 7.59 11.45
CA ILE A 203 7.87 7.20 12.05
C ILE A 203 7.90 5.71 12.42
N LEU A 204 8.32 4.85 11.49
CA LEU A 204 8.41 3.42 11.74
C LEU A 204 9.44 3.09 12.81
N GLN A 205 10.60 3.78 12.83
CA GLN A 205 11.60 3.62 13.88
C GLN A 205 11.01 3.97 15.26
N GLY A 206 10.35 5.13 15.39
CA GLY A 206 9.72 5.53 16.66
C GLY A 206 8.67 4.54 17.14
N ILE A 207 7.86 3.98 16.22
CA ILE A 207 6.89 2.93 16.54
C ILE A 207 7.59 1.69 17.11
N LEU A 208 8.69 1.25 16.50
CA LEU A 208 9.41 0.07 16.98
C LEU A 208 10.15 0.33 18.29
N ASP A 209 10.74 1.51 18.46
CA ASP A 209 11.37 1.90 19.73
C ASP A 209 10.36 1.87 20.90
N GLU A 210 9.09 2.27 20.65
CA GLU A 210 8.00 2.19 21.64
C GLU A 210 7.50 0.75 21.86
N VAL A 211 7.69 -0.13 20.89
CA VAL A 211 7.30 -1.55 20.99
C VAL A 211 8.33 -2.32 21.82
N ASP A 212 9.61 -2.03 21.60
CA ASP A 212 10.75 -2.79 22.13
C ASP A 212 11.25 -2.24 23.49
N GLY A 213 10.83 -1.03 23.89
CA GLY A 213 11.16 -0.36 25.17
C GLY A 213 10.18 -0.65 26.27
#